data_5ac0a6e40ce878b3f9309641af20a2f3
#
_entry.id   5ac0a6e40ce878b3f9309641af20a2f3
#
_cell.length_a   1.000
_cell.length_b   1.000
_cell.length_c   1.000
_cell.angle_alpha   90.00
_cell.angle_beta   90.00
_cell.angle_gamma   90.00
#
_symmetry.space_group_name_H-M   'P 1'
#
loop_
_entity.id
_entity.type
_entity.pdbx_description
1 polymer ?
#
loop_
_entity_poly.entity_id
_entity_poly.type
_entity_poly.pdbx_seq_one_letter_code
_entity_poly.pdbx_strand_id
1 'polypeptide(L)'
;MELISDVIFGNGMSVPGAEDTSVLCDEQGFPYYKGSTFKGVLREETERYLEWIGDSEAKNKIEKMFGMGGNDNKTEQIYFSDFKLSPYVKEKMITEITRMENETADIAEIIKECLTNLRTFTSISKDGVAKKGSLRIARCVNKGVSFYSDIVCEQEQEQLIKDVIKTIKWIGTKRNRGFGRVKFSIEEVSE
;
A
#
# COMPACT_ATOMS: atom_id res chain seq x y z
N MET A 1 4.43 -8.29 -2.57
CA MET A 1 3.44 -7.48 -3.33
C MET A 1 4.14 -6.73 -4.44
N GLU A 2 3.74 -6.95 -5.68
CA GLU A 2 4.28 -6.27 -6.87
C GLU A 2 3.25 -5.27 -7.41
N LEU A 3 3.69 -4.06 -7.76
CA LEU A 3 2.85 -3.03 -8.35
C LEU A 3 2.74 -3.23 -9.87
N ILE A 4 1.55 -3.59 -10.34
CA ILE A 4 1.28 -3.79 -11.78
C ILE A 4 0.91 -2.47 -12.47
N SER A 5 0.37 -1.50 -11.73
CA SER A 5 0.17 -0.11 -12.17
C SER A 5 0.66 0.84 -11.10
N ASP A 6 0.80 2.12 -11.45
CA ASP A 6 1.12 3.16 -10.47
C ASP A 6 0.10 3.15 -9.33
N VAL A 7 0.56 3.39 -8.10
CA VAL A 7 -0.29 3.34 -6.89
C VAL A 7 -0.22 4.66 -6.13
N ILE A 8 -1.36 5.13 -5.68
CA ILE A 8 -1.47 6.26 -4.76
C ILE A 8 -1.73 5.71 -3.35
N PHE A 9 -0.67 5.62 -2.56
CA PHE A 9 -0.74 5.31 -1.14
C PHE A 9 -0.98 6.60 -0.35
N GLY A 10 -2.21 7.12 -0.39
CA GLY A 10 -2.51 8.34 0.33
C GLY A 10 -2.18 8.23 1.82
N ASN A 11 -1.40 9.18 2.32
CA ASN A 11 -1.03 9.28 3.73
C ASN A 11 -1.89 10.29 4.50
N GLY A 12 -2.89 10.88 3.84
CA GLY A 12 -3.72 11.95 4.41
C GLY A 12 -3.03 13.31 4.51
N MET A 13 -1.78 13.42 4.05
CA MET A 13 -1.01 14.66 4.06
C MET A 13 -0.95 15.29 2.67
N SER A 14 -0.82 16.60 2.64
CA SER A 14 -0.56 17.38 1.44
C SER A 14 0.70 18.24 1.63
N VAL A 15 1.40 18.52 0.54
CA VAL A 15 2.51 19.45 0.52
C VAL A 15 2.00 20.74 -0.14
N PRO A 16 1.81 21.83 0.65
CA PRO A 16 1.27 23.08 0.12
C PRO A 16 2.05 23.58 -1.09
N GLY A 17 1.36 23.85 -2.20
CA GLY A 17 1.97 24.33 -3.44
C GLY A 17 2.63 23.29 -4.33
N ALA A 18 2.72 22.01 -3.88
CA ALA A 18 3.35 20.92 -4.63
C ALA A 18 2.40 19.74 -4.87
N GLU A 19 1.89 19.11 -3.81
CA GLU A 19 1.12 17.87 -3.87
C GLU A 19 -0.12 17.92 -2.99
N ASP A 20 -1.31 17.64 -3.54
CA ASP A 20 -2.54 17.46 -2.74
C ASP A 20 -2.57 16.10 -2.03
N THR A 21 -1.84 15.12 -2.53
CA THR A 21 -1.70 13.80 -1.93
C THR A 21 -0.26 13.35 -2.06
N SER A 22 0.40 13.15 -0.92
CA SER A 22 1.77 12.66 -0.85
C SER A 22 1.81 11.16 -0.54
N VAL A 23 2.99 10.53 -0.65
CA VAL A 23 3.26 9.16 -0.24
C VAL A 23 4.10 9.14 1.04
N LEU A 24 3.98 8.07 1.82
CA LEU A 24 4.87 7.84 2.95
C LEU A 24 6.21 7.35 2.44
N CYS A 25 7.28 8.02 2.87
CA CYS A 25 8.65 7.58 2.66
C CYS A 25 9.34 7.43 4.02
N ASP A 26 10.31 6.54 4.08
CA ASP A 26 11.22 6.46 5.23
C ASP A 26 12.28 7.58 5.19
N GLU A 27 13.16 7.61 6.19
CA GLU A 27 14.22 8.62 6.30
C GLU A 27 15.20 8.61 5.13
N GLN A 28 15.27 7.51 4.40
CA GLN A 28 16.12 7.33 3.23
C GLN A 28 15.40 7.65 1.90
N GLY A 29 14.14 8.08 1.95
CA GLY A 29 13.33 8.43 0.77
C GLY A 29 12.60 7.25 0.12
N PHE A 30 12.70 6.03 0.63
CA PHE A 30 12.01 4.88 0.07
C PHE A 30 10.52 4.90 0.43
N PRO A 31 9.62 4.80 -0.57
CA PRO A 31 8.20 4.70 -0.30
C PRO A 31 7.88 3.39 0.44
N TYR A 32 6.88 3.45 1.31
CA TYR A 32 6.36 2.27 1.99
C TYR A 32 4.84 2.33 2.16
N TYR A 33 4.22 1.17 2.38
CA TYR A 33 2.78 1.08 2.63
C TYR A 33 2.54 0.48 4.01
N LYS A 34 1.75 1.17 4.84
CA LYS A 34 1.52 0.75 6.23
C LYS A 34 0.81 -0.59 6.33
N GLY A 35 1.35 -1.49 7.12
CA GLY A 35 0.72 -2.77 7.47
C GLY A 35 -0.65 -2.59 8.10
N SER A 36 -0.83 -1.56 8.95
CA SER A 36 -2.14 -1.23 9.53
C SER A 36 -3.19 -0.83 8.49
N THR A 37 -2.80 -0.14 7.43
CA THR A 37 -3.71 0.20 6.31
C THR A 37 -4.05 -1.06 5.50
N PHE A 38 -3.07 -1.93 5.27
CA PHE A 38 -3.31 -3.20 4.60
C PHE A 38 -4.22 -4.12 5.42
N LYS A 39 -4.06 -4.16 6.75
CA LYS A 39 -4.95 -4.90 7.65
C LYS A 39 -6.42 -4.50 7.45
N GLY A 40 -6.70 -3.20 7.26
CA GLY A 40 -8.05 -2.72 6.94
C GLY A 40 -8.56 -3.23 5.59
N VAL A 41 -7.73 -3.21 4.56
CA VAL A 41 -8.09 -3.75 3.23
C VAL A 41 -8.36 -5.25 3.32
N LEU A 42 -7.50 -6.00 4.01
CA LEU A 42 -7.68 -7.44 4.17
C LEU A 42 -8.95 -7.77 4.95
N ARG A 43 -9.28 -6.99 5.99
CA ARG A 43 -10.53 -7.15 6.74
C ARG A 43 -11.75 -7.02 5.82
N GLU A 44 -11.83 -5.93 5.04
CA GLU A 44 -12.93 -5.71 4.10
C GLU A 44 -13.05 -6.85 3.08
N GLU A 45 -11.93 -7.32 2.53
CA GLU A 45 -11.94 -8.41 1.56
C GLU A 45 -12.27 -9.76 2.22
N THR A 46 -11.87 -9.98 3.49
CA THR A 46 -12.26 -11.18 4.24
C THR A 46 -13.77 -11.19 4.50
N GLU A 47 -14.35 -10.05 4.88
CA GLU A 47 -15.79 -9.90 5.06
C GLU A 47 -16.55 -10.28 3.78
N ARG A 48 -16.14 -9.71 2.64
CA ARG A 48 -16.76 -10.02 1.33
C ARG A 48 -16.58 -11.48 0.92
N TYR A 49 -15.40 -12.04 1.17
CA TYR A 49 -15.10 -13.43 0.82
C TYR A 49 -15.95 -14.40 1.62
N LEU A 50 -16.04 -14.23 2.95
CA LEU A 50 -16.83 -15.08 3.83
C LEU A 50 -18.34 -14.94 3.55
N GLU A 51 -18.82 -13.73 3.26
CA GLU A 51 -20.20 -13.49 2.82
C GLU A 51 -20.50 -14.21 1.50
N TRP A 52 -19.58 -14.12 0.54
CA TRP A 52 -19.74 -14.76 -0.77
C TRP A 52 -19.80 -16.29 -0.71
N ILE A 53 -19.03 -16.93 0.17
CA ILE A 53 -19.06 -18.39 0.37
C ILE A 53 -20.20 -18.82 1.32
N GLY A 54 -20.95 -17.89 1.91
CA GLY A 54 -22.05 -18.17 2.81
C GLY A 54 -21.63 -18.73 4.18
N ASP A 55 -20.48 -18.31 4.70
CA ASP A 55 -19.94 -18.77 5.98
C ASP A 55 -20.78 -18.23 7.15
N SER A 56 -21.49 -19.11 7.87
CA SER A 56 -22.35 -18.76 9.00
C SER A 56 -21.59 -18.20 10.20
N GLU A 57 -20.27 -18.44 10.30
CA GLU A 57 -19.40 -17.97 11.37
C GLU A 57 -18.57 -16.75 10.97
N ALA A 58 -18.84 -16.14 9.82
CA ALA A 58 -18.06 -15.04 9.25
C ALA A 58 -17.76 -13.94 10.28
N LYS A 59 -18.78 -13.47 11.00
CA LYS A 59 -18.62 -12.41 12.00
C LYS A 59 -17.64 -12.80 13.11
N ASN A 60 -17.75 -14.00 13.62
CA ASN A 60 -16.88 -14.51 14.70
C ASN A 60 -15.42 -14.65 14.24
N LYS A 61 -15.21 -15.17 13.02
CA LYS A 61 -13.88 -15.26 12.41
C LYS A 61 -13.24 -13.89 12.23
N ILE A 62 -13.99 -12.92 11.73
CA ILE A 62 -13.50 -11.55 11.52
C ILE A 62 -13.13 -10.89 12.85
N GLU A 63 -13.98 -11.01 13.88
CA GLU A 63 -13.70 -10.48 15.21
C GLU A 63 -12.46 -11.12 15.84
N LYS A 64 -12.29 -12.44 15.69
CA LYS A 64 -11.10 -13.16 16.15
C LYS A 64 -9.83 -12.70 15.41
N MET A 65 -9.87 -12.55 14.09
CA MET A 65 -8.71 -12.22 13.26
C MET A 65 -8.30 -10.75 13.36
N PHE A 66 -9.25 -9.84 13.35
CA PHE A 66 -8.98 -8.39 13.21
C PHE A 66 -9.31 -7.57 14.46
N GLY A 67 -9.98 -8.17 15.44
CA GLY A 67 -10.44 -7.53 16.66
C GLY A 67 -11.75 -6.76 16.48
N MET A 68 -12.39 -6.43 17.60
CA MET A 68 -13.51 -5.49 17.64
C MET A 68 -12.98 -4.07 17.73
N GLY A 69 -13.30 -3.22 16.75
CA GLY A 69 -12.83 -1.84 16.69
C GLY A 69 -13.05 -1.09 17.99
N GLY A 70 -12.00 -0.51 18.55
CA GLY A 70 -12.04 0.35 19.74
C GLY A 70 -11.85 -0.35 21.09
N ASN A 71 -11.64 -1.66 21.15
CA ASN A 71 -11.37 -2.36 22.41
C ASN A 71 -10.03 -3.09 22.35
N ASP A 72 -9.14 -2.79 23.29
CA ASP A 72 -7.81 -3.41 23.50
C ASP A 72 -7.87 -4.85 24.04
N ASN A 73 -8.93 -5.60 23.78
CA ASN A 73 -8.96 -6.99 24.17
C ASN A 73 -7.93 -7.75 23.35
N LYS A 74 -6.97 -8.32 24.08
CA LYS A 74 -5.85 -9.15 23.63
C LYS A 74 -6.32 -10.49 23.03
N THR A 75 -7.18 -10.44 22.03
CA THR A 75 -7.38 -11.57 21.15
C THR A 75 -6.24 -11.59 20.14
N GLU A 76 -5.73 -12.75 19.87
CA GLU A 76 -4.62 -13.03 18.96
C GLU A 76 -4.96 -12.52 17.57
N GLN A 77 -4.58 -11.27 17.32
CA GLN A 77 -4.91 -10.57 16.09
C GLN A 77 -3.79 -10.79 15.08
N ILE A 78 -4.16 -10.85 13.82
CA ILE A 78 -3.19 -10.86 12.74
C ILE A 78 -2.35 -9.59 12.79
N TYR A 79 -1.04 -9.78 12.72
CA TYR A 79 -0.06 -8.70 12.62
C TYR A 79 0.53 -8.62 11.21
N PHE A 80 0.70 -7.41 10.73
CA PHE A 80 1.39 -7.11 9.48
C PHE A 80 2.51 -6.12 9.75
N SER A 81 3.71 -6.43 9.30
CA SER A 81 4.76 -5.42 9.20
C SER A 81 4.42 -4.43 8.07
N ASP A 82 5.08 -3.27 8.05
CA ASP A 82 4.95 -2.36 6.92
C ASP A 82 5.53 -2.98 5.65
N PHE A 83 4.86 -2.74 4.53
CA PHE A 83 5.33 -3.15 3.22
C PHE A 83 6.47 -2.25 2.77
N LYS A 84 7.66 -2.79 2.70
CA LYS A 84 8.92 -2.08 2.37
C LYS A 84 9.63 -2.75 1.21
N LEU A 85 10.52 -2.01 0.54
CA LEU A 85 11.44 -2.61 -0.41
C LEU A 85 12.42 -3.55 0.32
N SER A 86 12.94 -4.55 -0.39
CA SER A 86 13.93 -5.44 0.21
C SER A 86 15.19 -4.67 0.61
N PRO A 87 15.85 -5.04 1.73
CA PRO A 87 17.11 -4.42 2.16
C PRO A 87 18.17 -4.40 1.06
N TYR A 88 18.27 -5.47 0.30
CA TYR A 88 19.21 -5.58 -0.83
C TYR A 88 18.98 -4.50 -1.90
N VAL A 89 17.73 -4.27 -2.29
CA VAL A 89 17.40 -3.25 -3.30
C VAL A 89 17.70 -1.85 -2.76
N LYS A 90 17.37 -1.59 -1.49
CA LYS A 90 17.67 -0.31 -0.84
C LYS A 90 19.16 -0.02 -0.82
N GLU A 91 19.97 -0.98 -0.35
CA GLU A 91 21.42 -0.84 -0.28
C GLU A 91 22.04 -0.57 -1.66
N LYS A 92 21.61 -1.34 -2.67
CA LYS A 92 22.07 -1.15 -4.05
C LYS A 92 21.74 0.23 -4.59
N MET A 93 20.51 0.71 -4.40
CA MET A 93 20.12 2.04 -4.87
C MET A 93 20.92 3.14 -4.18
N ILE A 94 21.08 3.07 -2.86
CA ILE A 94 21.88 4.05 -2.11
C ILE A 94 23.33 4.08 -2.65
N THR A 95 23.94 2.90 -2.79
CA THR A 95 25.33 2.77 -3.26
C THR A 95 25.50 3.38 -4.66
N GLU A 96 24.61 3.06 -5.59
CA GLU A 96 24.72 3.57 -6.97
C GLU A 96 24.49 5.09 -7.05
N ILE A 97 23.48 5.61 -6.32
CA ILE A 97 23.20 7.05 -6.29
C ILE A 97 24.36 7.80 -5.65
N THR A 98 24.89 7.34 -4.51
CA THR A 98 26.06 7.96 -3.86
C THR A 98 27.29 7.97 -4.75
N ARG A 99 27.46 6.97 -5.61
CA ARG A 99 28.57 6.92 -6.57
C ARG A 99 28.42 7.92 -7.73
N MET A 100 27.18 8.22 -8.12
CA MET A 100 26.88 9.08 -9.26
C MET A 100 26.77 10.55 -8.92
N GLU A 101 26.39 10.87 -7.68
CA GLU A 101 26.08 12.21 -7.23
C GLU A 101 27.24 12.87 -6.46
N ASN A 102 27.17 14.19 -6.33
CA ASN A 102 28.13 14.96 -5.53
C ASN A 102 27.81 14.84 -4.04
N GLU A 103 28.79 15.11 -3.17
CA GLU A 103 28.65 15.04 -1.70
C GLU A 103 27.51 15.90 -1.10
N THR A 104 27.01 16.89 -1.83
CA THR A 104 25.93 17.79 -1.39
C THR A 104 24.54 17.37 -1.84
N ALA A 105 24.41 16.24 -2.58
CA ALA A 105 23.13 15.78 -3.10
C ALA A 105 22.25 15.21 -1.98
N ASP A 106 20.95 15.54 -2.00
CA ASP A 106 19.96 14.92 -1.13
C ASP A 106 19.57 13.54 -1.67
N ILE A 107 20.26 12.52 -1.20
CA ILE A 107 20.08 11.13 -1.61
C ILE A 107 18.62 10.66 -1.38
N ALA A 108 17.98 11.09 -0.27
CA ALA A 108 16.63 10.68 0.04
C ALA A 108 15.60 11.27 -0.97
N GLU A 109 15.78 12.53 -1.36
CA GLU A 109 14.91 13.14 -2.37
C GLU A 109 15.12 12.49 -3.75
N ILE A 110 16.37 12.18 -4.13
CA ILE A 110 16.68 11.47 -5.38
C ILE A 110 16.01 10.09 -5.41
N ILE A 111 16.11 9.32 -4.32
CA ILE A 111 15.49 8.01 -4.21
C ILE A 111 13.97 8.13 -4.38
N LYS A 112 13.36 9.09 -3.69
CA LYS A 112 11.93 9.37 -3.77
C LYS A 112 11.50 9.71 -5.21
N GLU A 113 12.22 10.60 -5.90
CA GLU A 113 11.94 10.96 -7.28
C GLU A 113 12.13 9.78 -8.26
N CYS A 114 13.12 8.90 -8.03
CA CYS A 114 13.33 7.70 -8.83
C CYS A 114 12.16 6.68 -8.71
N LEU A 115 11.58 6.56 -7.52
CA LEU A 115 10.57 5.55 -7.21
C LEU A 115 9.13 6.07 -7.33
N THR A 116 8.96 7.37 -7.53
CA THR A 116 7.63 8.00 -7.59
C THR A 116 7.50 8.93 -8.80
N ASN A 117 6.26 9.27 -9.14
CA ASN A 117 5.97 10.30 -10.13
C ASN A 117 4.76 11.14 -9.71
N LEU A 118 4.64 12.35 -10.24
CA LEU A 118 3.48 13.22 -10.02
C LEU A 118 2.43 13.00 -11.11
N ARG A 119 1.18 12.84 -10.70
CA ARG A 119 0.02 12.73 -11.59
C ARG A 119 -0.97 13.85 -11.31
N THR A 120 -1.43 14.49 -12.36
CA THR A 120 -2.42 15.54 -12.28
C THR A 120 -3.81 15.01 -12.62
N PHE A 121 -4.81 15.49 -11.88
CA PHE A 121 -6.21 15.14 -12.07
C PHE A 121 -7.04 16.42 -12.10
N THR A 122 -8.05 16.45 -12.97
CA THR A 122 -9.02 17.53 -13.00
C THR A 122 -10.43 16.96 -13.10
N SER A 123 -11.41 17.72 -12.60
CA SER A 123 -12.81 17.39 -12.78
C SER A 123 -13.31 18.04 -14.07
N ILE A 124 -14.05 17.28 -14.87
CA ILE A 124 -14.68 17.76 -16.10
C ILE A 124 -16.14 18.08 -15.78
N SER A 125 -16.62 19.23 -16.25
CA SER A 125 -18.02 19.64 -16.18
C SER A 125 -18.88 18.79 -17.12
N LYS A 126 -20.22 18.93 -17.03
CA LYS A 126 -21.14 18.28 -17.97
C LYS A 126 -20.92 18.70 -19.40
N ASP A 127 -20.39 19.90 -19.61
CA ASP A 127 -20.11 20.49 -20.93
C ASP A 127 -18.75 20.07 -21.50
N GLY A 128 -18.06 19.12 -20.87
CA GLY A 128 -16.75 18.61 -21.30
C GLY A 128 -15.55 19.51 -20.98
N VAL A 129 -15.74 20.58 -20.22
CA VAL A 129 -14.69 21.55 -19.88
C VAL A 129 -14.14 21.32 -18.49
N ALA A 130 -12.82 21.51 -18.30
CA ALA A 130 -12.19 21.41 -16.99
C ALA A 130 -12.76 22.45 -16.02
N LYS A 131 -13.19 22.00 -14.84
CA LYS A 131 -13.68 22.91 -13.79
C LYS A 131 -12.54 23.74 -13.23
N LYS A 132 -12.73 25.06 -13.16
CA LYS A 132 -11.75 25.98 -12.54
C LYS A 132 -11.49 25.59 -11.08
N GLY A 133 -10.22 25.52 -10.69
CA GLY A 133 -9.80 25.17 -9.33
C GLY A 133 -9.94 23.68 -8.96
N SER A 134 -10.21 22.79 -9.93
CA SER A 134 -10.34 21.34 -9.68
C SER A 134 -9.06 20.54 -9.95
N LEU A 135 -7.98 21.20 -10.34
CA LEU A 135 -6.70 20.56 -10.53
C LEU A 135 -6.21 19.99 -9.18
N ARG A 136 -5.81 18.74 -9.19
CA ARG A 136 -5.22 18.03 -8.04
C ARG A 136 -3.97 17.33 -8.50
N ILE A 137 -2.94 17.39 -7.68
CA ILE A 137 -1.66 16.72 -7.92
C ILE A 137 -1.50 15.63 -6.87
N ALA A 138 -1.23 14.41 -7.30
CA ALA A 138 -0.93 13.30 -6.41
C ALA A 138 0.39 12.64 -6.79
N ARG A 139 1.20 12.36 -5.78
CA ARG A 139 2.38 11.53 -5.93
C ARG A 139 1.97 10.07 -5.97
N CYS A 140 2.52 9.33 -6.91
CA CYS A 140 2.26 7.92 -7.12
C CYS A 140 3.56 7.14 -7.01
N VAL A 141 3.52 5.96 -6.41
CA VAL A 141 4.62 4.99 -6.50
C VAL A 141 4.57 4.33 -7.88
N ASN A 142 5.72 4.23 -8.52
CA ASN A 142 5.85 3.71 -9.87
C ASN A 142 5.48 2.21 -9.93
N LYS A 143 4.85 1.80 -11.03
CA LYS A 143 4.68 0.37 -11.36
C LYS A 143 6.02 -0.36 -11.42
N GLY A 144 6.00 -1.67 -11.17
CA GLY A 144 7.19 -2.53 -11.18
C GLY A 144 7.94 -2.57 -9.85
N VAL A 145 7.60 -1.69 -8.90
CA VAL A 145 8.18 -1.75 -7.55
C VAL A 145 7.58 -2.93 -6.79
N SER A 146 8.45 -3.69 -6.10
CA SER A 146 8.05 -4.81 -5.24
C SER A 146 8.26 -4.48 -3.77
N PHE A 147 7.24 -4.76 -2.98
CA PHE A 147 7.24 -4.57 -1.53
C PHE A 147 7.10 -5.91 -0.82
N TYR A 148 7.72 -6.00 0.36
CA TYR A 148 7.74 -7.17 1.23
C TYR A 148 7.16 -6.79 2.60
N SER A 149 6.41 -7.70 3.18
CA SER A 149 5.82 -7.56 4.52
C SER A 149 5.69 -8.95 5.14
N ASP A 150 5.92 -9.04 6.44
CA ASP A 150 5.70 -10.25 7.20
C ASP A 150 4.28 -10.26 7.75
N ILE A 151 3.67 -11.45 7.74
CA ILE A 151 2.35 -11.69 8.30
C ILE A 151 2.52 -12.71 9.42
N VAL A 152 2.08 -12.34 10.62
CA VAL A 152 2.02 -13.25 11.76
C VAL A 152 0.55 -13.52 12.06
N CYS A 153 0.16 -14.79 12.06
CA CYS A 153 -1.21 -15.24 12.31
C CYS A 153 -1.21 -16.63 12.93
N GLU A 154 -2.36 -17.05 13.45
CA GLU A 154 -2.56 -18.42 13.91
C GLU A 154 -2.61 -19.40 12.72
N GLN A 155 -2.15 -20.62 12.93
CA GLN A 155 -2.13 -21.67 11.90
C GLN A 155 -3.53 -21.92 11.28
N GLU A 156 -4.58 -21.87 12.10
CA GLU A 156 -5.96 -22.04 11.64
C GLU A 156 -6.43 -20.94 10.67
N GLN A 157 -5.83 -19.74 10.75
CA GLN A 157 -6.20 -18.57 9.93
C GLN A 157 -5.42 -18.52 8.62
N GLU A 158 -4.32 -19.22 8.53
CA GLU A 158 -3.35 -19.13 7.44
C GLU A 158 -3.98 -19.38 6.07
N GLN A 159 -4.74 -20.46 5.92
CA GLN A 159 -5.36 -20.81 4.65
C GLN A 159 -6.37 -19.76 4.19
N LEU A 160 -7.20 -19.26 5.10
CA LEU A 160 -8.16 -18.20 4.81
C LEU A 160 -7.45 -16.91 4.37
N ILE A 161 -6.37 -16.52 5.06
CA ILE A 161 -5.57 -15.36 4.69
C ILE A 161 -4.97 -15.52 3.30
N LYS A 162 -4.39 -16.68 2.98
CA LYS A 162 -3.83 -16.99 1.66
C LYS A 162 -4.88 -16.86 0.55
N ASP A 163 -6.07 -17.37 0.80
CA ASP A 163 -7.14 -17.34 -0.20
C ASP A 163 -7.68 -15.92 -0.40
N VAL A 164 -7.89 -15.18 0.68
CA VAL A 164 -8.35 -13.79 0.60
C VAL A 164 -7.30 -12.88 -0.05
N ILE A 165 -6.01 -13.00 0.30
CA ILE A 165 -4.95 -12.18 -0.32
C ILE A 165 -4.90 -12.40 -1.85
N LYS A 166 -5.15 -13.60 -2.34
CA LYS A 166 -5.22 -13.89 -3.78
C LYS A 166 -6.37 -13.15 -4.49
N THR A 167 -7.43 -12.78 -3.77
CA THR A 167 -8.56 -12.02 -4.33
C THR A 167 -8.25 -10.54 -4.45
N ILE A 168 -7.33 -9.99 -3.64
CA ILE A 168 -6.97 -8.57 -3.64
C ILE A 168 -6.20 -8.25 -4.93
N LYS A 169 -6.85 -7.52 -5.84
CA LYS A 169 -6.25 -7.07 -7.11
C LYS A 169 -5.91 -5.59 -7.12
N TRP A 170 -6.43 -4.83 -6.17
CA TRP A 170 -6.36 -3.38 -6.15
C TRP A 170 -6.19 -2.85 -4.73
N ILE A 171 -5.23 -1.92 -4.55
CA ILE A 171 -4.98 -1.22 -3.29
C ILE A 171 -4.86 0.29 -3.54
N GLY A 172 -4.89 1.07 -2.46
CA GLY A 172 -4.78 2.53 -2.54
C GLY A 172 -6.03 3.21 -3.09
N THR A 173 -5.86 4.42 -3.57
CA THR A 173 -6.95 5.28 -4.05
C THR A 173 -7.03 5.35 -5.58
N LYS A 174 -8.13 5.92 -6.12
CA LYS A 174 -8.38 6.09 -7.57
C LYS A 174 -8.32 4.79 -8.39
N ARG A 175 -8.67 3.65 -7.78
CA ARG A 175 -8.69 2.32 -8.41
C ARG A 175 -9.50 2.29 -9.71
N ASN A 176 -10.62 2.99 -9.78
CA ASN A 176 -11.46 3.14 -10.98
C ASN A 176 -10.84 3.99 -12.11
N ARG A 177 -9.65 4.55 -11.89
CA ARG A 177 -8.89 5.32 -12.89
C ARG A 177 -7.59 4.61 -13.30
N GLY A 178 -7.49 3.29 -13.06
CA GLY A 178 -6.36 2.46 -13.46
C GLY A 178 -5.17 2.45 -12.49
N PHE A 179 -5.31 3.08 -11.30
CA PHE A 179 -4.28 3.06 -10.26
C PHE A 179 -4.48 1.89 -9.31
N GLY A 180 -3.39 1.44 -8.69
CA GLY A 180 -3.44 0.52 -7.57
C GLY A 180 -3.54 -0.95 -7.92
N ARG A 181 -3.37 -1.36 -9.17
CA ARG A 181 -3.36 -2.78 -9.53
C ARG A 181 -2.11 -3.46 -8.99
N VAL A 182 -2.31 -4.56 -8.25
CA VAL A 182 -1.24 -5.30 -7.59
C VAL A 182 -1.33 -6.81 -7.83
N LYS A 183 -0.20 -7.47 -7.61
CA LYS A 183 -0.10 -8.94 -7.55
C LYS A 183 0.59 -9.32 -6.24
N PHE A 184 -0.04 -10.19 -5.48
CA PHE A 184 0.55 -10.77 -4.27
C PHE A 184 1.14 -12.14 -4.56
N SER A 185 2.29 -12.40 -3.95
CA SER A 185 2.90 -13.72 -3.80
C SER A 185 3.12 -13.94 -2.31
N ILE A 186 2.86 -15.13 -1.81
CA ILE A 186 3.02 -15.51 -0.41
C ILE A 186 4.01 -16.65 -0.39
N GLU A 187 5.00 -16.54 0.48
CA GLU A 187 5.99 -17.57 0.75
C GLU A 187 5.90 -17.92 2.24
N GLU A 188 5.96 -19.19 2.54
CA GLU A 188 6.04 -19.66 3.92
C GLU A 188 7.50 -19.58 4.37
N VAL A 189 7.72 -18.95 5.50
CA VAL A 189 9.02 -18.96 6.18
C VAL A 189 8.90 -19.94 7.33
N SER A 190 9.48 -21.13 7.18
CA SER A 190 9.66 -22.04 8.31
C SER A 190 10.76 -21.48 9.22
N GLU A 191 10.46 -21.31 10.51
CA GLU A 191 11.43 -21.05 11.55
C GLU A 191 12.47 -22.16 11.68
#